data_f37bceceb61c3eaec6d1981ea2175dbd
#
_entry.id   f37bceceb61c3eaec6d1981ea2175dbd
#
_cell.length_a   1.000
_cell.length_b   1.000
_cell.length_c   1.000
_cell.angle_alpha   90.00
_cell.angle_beta   90.00
_cell.angle_gamma   90.00
#
_symmetry.space_group_name_H-M   'P 1'
#
loop_
_entity.id
_entity.type
_entity.pdbx_description
1 polymer ?
#
loop_
_entity_poly.entity_id
_entity_poly.type
_entity_poly.pdbx_seq_one_letter_code
_entity_poly.pdbx_strand_id
1 'polypeptide(L)'
;HRIARRQRQMCIRDSLRADGTPTYNFCAAVDDLDMKISTVIRGDDHLTNTIKQLNIIKSLEGNLPNYAHLPMVLSESGKRLSKRDGALDIMDYKSEGYLSGALLNYIVRLGWAKYEVEKFTMNELIDFFDLSDVNSSPSKFSLQLLDWYNNEYLKEMDSSTLLKLLSEIGTNINENFKNIHGIIDVLKVGAKSLKEIEESFDMFLKSPSI
;
A
#
# COMPACT_ATOMS: atom_id res chain seq x y z
N HIS A 1 21.70 -41.53 -11.68
CA HIS A 1 20.51 -41.97 -10.93
C HIS A 1 20.30 -41.21 -9.57
N ARG A 2 21.34 -40.87 -8.81
CA ARG A 2 21.22 -40.16 -7.52
C ARG A 2 20.79 -38.68 -7.70
N ILE A 3 21.29 -38.01 -8.73
CA ILE A 3 20.94 -36.59 -9.02
C ILE A 3 19.48 -36.48 -9.45
N ALA A 4 19.01 -37.34 -10.36
CA ALA A 4 17.61 -37.37 -10.81
C ALA A 4 16.63 -37.70 -9.67
N ARG A 5 17.00 -38.55 -8.71
CA ARG A 5 16.19 -38.85 -7.52
C ARG A 5 16.12 -37.67 -6.56
N ARG A 6 17.21 -36.89 -6.35
CA ARG A 6 17.22 -35.68 -5.52
C ARG A 6 16.37 -34.56 -6.18
N GLN A 7 16.50 -34.38 -7.49
CA GLN A 7 15.67 -33.41 -8.21
C GLN A 7 14.18 -33.77 -8.14
N ARG A 8 13.80 -35.04 -8.34
CA ARG A 8 12.42 -35.49 -8.17
C ARG A 8 11.87 -35.26 -6.76
N GLN A 9 12.67 -35.53 -5.72
CA GLN A 9 12.25 -35.26 -4.33
C GLN A 9 12.14 -33.77 -4.01
N MET A 10 12.96 -32.91 -4.62
CA MET A 10 12.83 -31.45 -4.47
C MET A 10 11.55 -30.95 -5.16
N CYS A 11 11.24 -31.39 -6.37
CA CYS A 11 10.02 -30.99 -7.08
C CYS A 11 8.75 -31.43 -6.34
N ILE A 12 8.74 -32.64 -5.75
CA ILE A 12 7.60 -33.12 -4.95
C ILE A 12 7.41 -32.27 -3.70
N ARG A 13 8.48 -31.87 -3.01
CA ARG A 13 8.41 -31.00 -1.82
C ARG A 13 7.87 -29.61 -2.15
N ASP A 14 8.09 -29.11 -3.36
CA ASP A 14 7.65 -27.77 -3.77
C ASP A 14 6.23 -27.76 -4.34
N SER A 15 5.64 -28.93 -4.65
CA SER A 15 4.31 -29.06 -5.27
C SER A 15 3.26 -29.60 -4.31
N LEU A 16 3.56 -30.72 -3.62
CA LEU A 16 2.62 -31.39 -2.72
C LEU A 16 3.28 -31.69 -1.37
N ARG A 17 2.52 -31.60 -0.30
CA ARG A 17 2.89 -32.05 1.03
C ARG A 17 2.77 -33.58 1.13
N ALA A 18 3.28 -34.15 2.22
CA ALA A 18 3.22 -35.59 2.47
C ALA A 18 1.78 -36.11 2.61
N ASP A 19 0.85 -35.27 3.02
CA ASP A 19 -0.58 -35.58 3.15
C ASP A 19 -1.36 -35.41 1.84
N GLY A 20 -0.69 -35.05 0.73
CA GLY A 20 -1.30 -34.81 -0.58
C GLY A 20 -1.83 -33.39 -0.77
N THR A 21 -1.76 -32.50 0.24
CA THR A 21 -2.19 -31.11 0.07
C THR A 21 -1.21 -30.31 -0.79
N PRO A 22 -1.69 -29.44 -1.69
CA PRO A 22 -0.81 -28.64 -2.53
C PRO A 22 -0.06 -27.59 -1.72
N THR A 23 1.15 -27.25 -2.18
CA THR A 23 1.93 -26.15 -1.62
C THR A 23 1.54 -24.83 -2.26
N TYR A 24 1.92 -23.71 -1.60
CA TYR A 24 1.72 -22.38 -2.15
C TYR A 24 2.21 -22.23 -3.60
N ASN A 25 3.43 -22.72 -3.90
CA ASN A 25 4.01 -22.57 -5.24
C ASN A 25 3.19 -23.32 -6.31
N PHE A 26 2.62 -24.45 -5.94
CA PHE A 26 1.78 -25.23 -6.85
C PHE A 26 0.43 -24.54 -7.06
N CYS A 27 -0.25 -24.14 -5.98
CA CYS A 27 -1.52 -23.44 -6.08
C CYS A 27 -1.39 -22.17 -6.92
N ALA A 28 -0.43 -21.29 -6.58
CA ALA A 28 -0.24 -20.05 -7.30
C ALA A 28 0.05 -20.27 -8.80
N ALA A 29 0.86 -21.27 -9.14
CA ALA A 29 1.17 -21.57 -10.55
C ALA A 29 -0.05 -22.10 -11.33
N VAL A 30 -0.87 -22.92 -10.68
CA VAL A 30 -2.11 -23.48 -11.31
C VAL A 30 -3.16 -22.38 -11.45
N ASP A 31 -3.35 -21.56 -10.41
CA ASP A 31 -4.32 -20.46 -10.43
C ASP A 31 -3.94 -19.42 -11.49
N ASP A 32 -2.65 -19.02 -11.56
CA ASP A 32 -2.15 -18.09 -12.57
C ASP A 32 -2.38 -18.64 -14.00
N LEU A 33 -2.17 -19.94 -14.20
CA LEU A 33 -2.38 -20.58 -15.48
C LEU A 33 -3.87 -20.65 -15.85
N ASP A 34 -4.73 -21.09 -14.93
CA ASP A 34 -6.18 -21.24 -15.14
C ASP A 34 -6.85 -19.87 -15.38
N MET A 35 -6.46 -18.88 -14.62
CA MET A 35 -6.92 -17.49 -14.76
C MET A 35 -6.27 -16.75 -15.93
N LYS A 36 -5.31 -17.35 -16.63
CA LYS A 36 -4.59 -16.77 -17.78
C LYS A 36 -3.90 -15.46 -17.41
N ILE A 37 -3.25 -15.41 -16.26
CA ILE A 37 -2.51 -14.24 -15.81
C ILE A 37 -1.34 -13.97 -16.77
N SER A 38 -1.29 -12.78 -17.33
CA SER A 38 -0.25 -12.38 -18.30
C SER A 38 1.00 -11.81 -17.63
N THR A 39 0.84 -11.20 -16.45
CA THR A 39 1.93 -10.54 -15.72
C THR A 39 1.72 -10.66 -14.22
N VAL A 40 2.76 -11.08 -13.51
CA VAL A 40 2.82 -11.18 -12.05
C VAL A 40 3.74 -10.10 -11.51
N ILE A 41 3.21 -9.16 -10.70
CA ILE A 41 3.96 -8.10 -10.03
C ILE A 41 3.89 -8.35 -8.53
N ARG A 42 5.04 -8.51 -7.86
CA ARG A 42 5.08 -8.84 -6.43
C ARG A 42 6.41 -8.44 -5.78
N GLY A 43 6.52 -8.61 -4.47
CA GLY A 43 7.76 -8.34 -3.74
C GLY A 43 8.91 -9.27 -4.13
N ASP A 44 10.14 -8.78 -4.02
CA ASP A 44 11.39 -9.50 -4.36
C ASP A 44 11.68 -10.69 -3.42
N ASP A 45 11.03 -10.75 -2.26
CA ASP A 45 11.06 -11.91 -1.35
C ASP A 45 10.48 -13.19 -1.99
N HIS A 46 9.70 -13.04 -3.07
CA HIS A 46 9.17 -14.14 -3.88
C HIS A 46 10.05 -14.53 -5.08
N LEU A 47 11.21 -13.92 -5.29
CA LEU A 47 12.08 -14.18 -6.44
C LEU A 47 12.46 -15.68 -6.56
N THR A 48 12.79 -16.33 -5.44
CA THR A 48 13.11 -17.77 -5.43
C THR A 48 11.90 -18.66 -5.73
N ASN A 49 10.68 -18.19 -5.46
CA ASN A 49 9.44 -18.90 -5.77
C ASN A 49 9.15 -18.88 -7.28
N THR A 50 9.57 -17.82 -7.97
CA THR A 50 9.37 -17.69 -9.42
C THR A 50 9.94 -18.86 -10.19
N ILE A 51 11.17 -19.28 -9.87
CA ILE A 51 11.82 -20.43 -10.53
C ILE A 51 10.98 -21.70 -10.37
N LYS A 52 10.41 -21.92 -9.17
CA LYS A 52 9.58 -23.11 -8.88
C LYS A 52 8.27 -23.07 -9.65
N GLN A 53 7.61 -21.90 -9.63
CA GLN A 53 6.32 -21.69 -10.33
C GLN A 53 6.49 -21.80 -11.84
N LEU A 54 7.53 -21.22 -12.43
CA LEU A 54 7.85 -21.38 -13.85
C LEU A 54 8.04 -22.84 -14.25
N ASN A 55 8.72 -23.64 -13.42
CA ASN A 55 8.91 -25.06 -13.69
C ASN A 55 7.58 -25.85 -13.62
N ILE A 56 6.68 -25.48 -12.69
CA ILE A 56 5.35 -26.08 -12.57
C ILE A 56 4.53 -25.75 -13.83
N ILE A 57 4.45 -24.48 -14.22
CA ILE A 57 3.70 -24.03 -15.41
C ILE A 57 4.22 -24.72 -16.68
N LYS A 58 5.56 -24.79 -16.84
CA LYS A 58 6.17 -25.53 -17.96
C LYS A 58 5.81 -27.01 -17.97
N SER A 59 5.75 -27.65 -16.80
CA SER A 59 5.38 -29.08 -16.69
C SER A 59 3.91 -29.34 -17.02
N LEU A 60 3.08 -28.30 -16.92
CA LEU A 60 1.67 -28.29 -17.29
C LEU A 60 1.45 -27.83 -18.75
N GLU A 61 2.54 -27.62 -19.50
CA GLU A 61 2.52 -27.14 -20.89
C GLU A 61 1.81 -25.78 -21.04
N GLY A 62 1.83 -24.96 -19.97
CA GLY A 62 1.15 -23.69 -19.91
C GLY A 62 1.98 -22.52 -20.44
N ASN A 63 1.30 -21.42 -20.79
CA ASN A 63 1.95 -20.17 -21.16
C ASN A 63 2.58 -19.51 -19.94
N LEU A 64 3.82 -19.02 -20.06
CA LEU A 64 4.53 -18.38 -18.98
C LEU A 64 4.10 -16.91 -18.87
N PRO A 65 3.71 -16.43 -17.68
CA PRO A 65 3.51 -15.01 -17.46
C PRO A 65 4.85 -14.23 -17.40
N ASN A 66 4.77 -12.92 -17.62
CA ASN A 66 5.87 -12.04 -17.29
C ASN A 66 5.95 -11.85 -15.77
N TYR A 67 7.17 -11.66 -15.25
CA TYR A 67 7.37 -11.41 -13.82
C TYR A 67 8.09 -10.09 -13.59
N ALA A 68 7.57 -9.29 -12.65
CA ALA A 68 8.24 -8.13 -12.11
C ALA A 68 8.34 -8.25 -10.58
N HIS A 69 9.53 -8.00 -10.04
CA HIS A 69 9.78 -8.07 -8.60
C HIS A 69 10.11 -6.67 -8.08
N LEU A 70 9.23 -6.17 -7.20
CA LEU A 70 9.38 -4.87 -6.57
C LEU A 70 10.27 -4.98 -5.33
N PRO A 71 11.14 -4.00 -5.07
CA PRO A 71 11.98 -4.01 -3.88
C PRO A 71 11.14 -3.90 -2.61
N MET A 72 11.69 -4.40 -1.51
CA MET A 72 11.05 -4.32 -0.21
C MET A 72 10.98 -2.88 0.31
N VAL A 73 9.90 -2.56 1.00
CA VAL A 73 9.79 -1.35 1.81
C VAL A 73 10.37 -1.65 3.20
N LEU A 74 11.31 -0.82 3.63
CA LEU A 74 12.00 -0.95 4.91
C LEU A 74 11.42 0.07 5.92
N SER A 75 11.50 -0.24 7.19
CA SER A 75 11.28 0.71 8.28
C SER A 75 12.38 1.77 8.30
N GLU A 76 12.21 2.84 9.07
CA GLU A 76 13.26 3.87 9.27
C GLU A 76 14.57 3.26 9.79
N SER A 77 14.48 2.20 10.60
CA SER A 77 15.65 1.47 11.11
C SER A 77 16.34 0.58 10.07
N GLY A 78 15.82 0.52 8.83
CA GLY A 78 16.38 -0.30 7.74
C GLY A 78 16.01 -1.79 7.79
N LYS A 79 15.10 -2.19 8.68
CA LYS A 79 14.53 -3.54 8.71
C LYS A 79 13.32 -3.64 7.79
N ARG A 80 12.96 -4.86 7.39
CA ARG A 80 11.71 -5.10 6.64
C ARG A 80 10.54 -4.50 7.41
N LEU A 81 9.73 -3.69 6.74
CA LEU A 81 8.52 -3.11 7.34
C LEU A 81 7.54 -4.24 7.70
N SER A 82 7.12 -4.29 8.94
CA SER A 82 6.18 -5.30 9.43
C SER A 82 5.17 -4.68 10.40
N LYS A 83 4.06 -5.37 10.66
CA LYS A 83 3.06 -4.93 11.65
C LYS A 83 3.67 -4.70 13.05
N ARG A 84 4.75 -5.42 13.39
CA ARG A 84 5.48 -5.25 14.66
C ARG A 84 6.34 -3.98 14.70
N ASP A 85 6.68 -3.43 13.53
CA ASP A 85 7.47 -2.20 13.39
C ASP A 85 6.58 -0.98 13.12
N GLY A 86 5.27 -1.06 13.40
CA GLY A 86 4.32 0.04 13.23
C GLY A 86 3.72 0.15 11.83
N ALA A 87 3.90 -0.85 10.97
CA ALA A 87 3.18 -0.88 9.69
C ALA A 87 1.70 -1.11 9.97
N LEU A 88 0.89 -0.16 9.58
CA LEU A 88 -0.56 -0.26 9.63
C LEU A 88 -1.08 -1.03 8.41
N ASP A 89 -2.22 -1.68 8.55
CA ASP A 89 -3.01 -2.13 7.41
C ASP A 89 -3.56 -0.92 6.65
N ILE A 90 -3.87 -1.06 5.36
CA ILE A 90 -4.43 0.04 4.57
C ILE A 90 -5.73 0.58 5.20
N MET A 91 -6.54 -0.30 5.76
CA MET A 91 -7.77 0.10 6.44
C MET A 91 -7.53 0.84 7.76
N ASP A 92 -6.40 0.54 8.43
CA ASP A 92 -6.00 1.29 9.63
C ASP A 92 -5.62 2.73 9.27
N TYR A 93 -4.94 2.97 8.14
CA TYR A 93 -4.68 4.34 7.68
C TYR A 93 -5.98 5.11 7.42
N LYS A 94 -6.99 4.47 6.84
CA LYS A 94 -8.31 5.10 6.69
C LYS A 94 -8.91 5.47 8.05
N SER A 95 -8.86 4.56 9.03
CA SER A 95 -9.39 4.81 10.38
C SER A 95 -8.58 5.85 11.15
N GLU A 96 -7.30 6.04 10.85
CA GLU A 96 -6.46 7.14 11.35
C GLU A 96 -6.69 8.48 10.61
N GLY A 97 -7.57 8.49 9.60
CA GLY A 97 -7.97 9.70 8.90
C GLY A 97 -7.02 10.12 7.78
N TYR A 98 -6.26 9.18 7.22
CA TYR A 98 -5.48 9.44 6.01
C TYR A 98 -6.36 9.31 4.76
N LEU A 99 -6.17 10.23 3.82
CA LEU A 99 -6.88 10.26 2.55
C LEU A 99 -6.28 9.25 1.56
N SER A 100 -7.13 8.57 0.82
CA SER A 100 -6.68 7.56 -0.16
C SER A 100 -5.75 8.12 -1.23
N GLY A 101 -6.01 9.35 -1.71
CA GLY A 101 -5.15 10.04 -2.68
C GLY A 101 -3.76 10.36 -2.13
N ALA A 102 -3.68 10.78 -0.86
CA ALA A 102 -2.41 11.05 -0.19
C ALA A 102 -1.60 9.78 0.00
N LEU A 103 -2.23 8.71 0.50
CA LEU A 103 -1.59 7.42 0.68
C LEU A 103 -1.10 6.84 -0.65
N LEU A 104 -1.89 6.92 -1.71
CA LEU A 104 -1.50 6.46 -3.04
C LEU A 104 -0.27 7.20 -3.57
N ASN A 105 -0.27 8.55 -3.52
CA ASN A 105 0.88 9.35 -3.95
C ASN A 105 2.13 9.01 -3.15
N TYR A 106 2.00 8.85 -1.85
CA TYR A 106 3.10 8.45 -0.99
C TYR A 106 3.66 7.07 -1.38
N ILE A 107 2.80 6.06 -1.58
CA ILE A 107 3.22 4.71 -1.99
C ILE A 107 3.93 4.74 -3.34
N VAL A 108 3.40 5.49 -4.30
CA VAL A 108 4.03 5.65 -5.62
C VAL A 108 5.44 6.22 -5.46
N ARG A 109 5.62 7.26 -4.67
CA ARG A 109 6.93 7.88 -4.43
C ARG A 109 7.94 6.97 -3.73
N LEU A 110 7.51 5.96 -3.00
CA LEU A 110 8.43 4.98 -2.40
C LEU A 110 9.20 4.17 -3.45
N GLY A 111 8.59 3.88 -4.59
CA GLY A 111 9.20 3.01 -5.61
C GLY A 111 9.39 3.64 -6.98
N TRP A 112 8.71 4.74 -7.28
CA TRP A 112 8.71 5.36 -8.60
C TRP A 112 8.95 6.88 -8.48
N ALA A 113 10.03 7.37 -9.02
CA ALA A 113 10.48 8.75 -8.86
C ALA A 113 11.01 9.35 -10.17
N LYS A 114 10.33 9.08 -11.29
CA LYS A 114 10.76 9.52 -12.62
C LYS A 114 10.63 11.03 -12.82
N TYR A 115 9.66 11.67 -12.18
CA TYR A 115 9.37 13.10 -12.37
C TYR A 115 9.63 13.88 -11.08
N GLU A 116 10.06 15.14 -11.24
CA GLU A 116 10.22 16.10 -10.12
C GLU A 116 8.85 16.64 -9.63
N VAL A 117 7.76 15.94 -9.90
CA VAL A 117 6.41 16.30 -9.47
C VAL A 117 6.16 15.68 -8.10
N GLU A 118 5.79 16.50 -7.14
CA GLU A 118 5.56 16.04 -5.77
C GLU A 118 4.21 15.34 -5.62
N LYS A 119 3.21 15.73 -6.40
CA LYS A 119 1.85 15.20 -6.31
C LYS A 119 1.25 14.96 -7.70
N PHE A 120 0.63 13.80 -7.86
CA PHE A 120 -0.04 13.38 -9.09
C PHE A 120 -1.53 13.20 -8.84
N THR A 121 -2.34 13.54 -9.81
CA THR A 121 -3.72 13.07 -9.92
C THR A 121 -3.74 11.59 -10.34
N MET A 122 -4.86 10.91 -10.13
CA MET A 122 -5.02 9.51 -10.58
C MET A 122 -4.83 9.38 -12.10
N ASN A 123 -5.33 10.34 -12.88
CA ASN A 123 -5.20 10.31 -14.34
C ASN A 123 -3.73 10.46 -14.77
N GLU A 124 -2.98 11.36 -14.15
CA GLU A 124 -1.55 11.52 -14.40
C GLU A 124 -0.77 10.26 -14.01
N LEU A 125 -1.13 9.60 -12.91
CA LEU A 125 -0.50 8.32 -12.54
C LEU A 125 -0.79 7.23 -13.58
N ILE A 126 -2.00 7.15 -14.10
CA ILE A 126 -2.37 6.17 -15.15
C ILE A 126 -1.59 6.46 -16.45
N ASP A 127 -1.46 7.73 -16.82
CA ASP A 127 -0.83 8.14 -18.07
C ASP A 127 0.71 8.02 -18.03
N PHE A 128 1.31 8.26 -16.87
CA PHE A 128 2.78 8.38 -16.75
C PHE A 128 3.45 7.16 -16.16
N PHE A 129 2.71 6.32 -15.40
CA PHE A 129 3.29 5.17 -14.74
C PHE A 129 3.78 4.12 -15.73
N ASP A 130 5.08 3.79 -15.65
CA ASP A 130 5.66 2.66 -16.35
C ASP A 130 6.40 1.77 -15.33
N LEU A 131 6.12 0.48 -15.40
CA LEU A 131 6.73 -0.50 -14.50
C LEU A 131 8.26 -0.56 -14.66
N SER A 132 8.78 -0.26 -15.84
CA SER A 132 10.22 -0.22 -16.11
C SER A 132 10.96 0.92 -15.39
N ASP A 133 10.22 1.95 -14.95
CA ASP A 133 10.76 3.09 -14.22
C ASP A 133 10.75 2.89 -12.70
N VAL A 134 10.24 1.77 -12.22
CA VAL A 134 10.26 1.45 -10.79
C VAL A 134 11.69 1.19 -10.33
N ASN A 135 12.08 1.84 -9.24
CA ASN A 135 13.41 1.69 -8.67
C ASN A 135 13.68 0.24 -8.25
N SER A 136 14.91 -0.21 -8.46
CA SER A 136 15.35 -1.55 -8.02
C SER A 136 15.88 -1.58 -6.58
N SER A 137 16.05 -0.42 -5.94
CA SER A 137 16.56 -0.30 -4.58
C SER A 137 15.44 -0.20 -3.55
N PRO A 138 15.57 -0.85 -2.37
CA PRO A 138 14.60 -0.72 -1.30
C PRO A 138 14.42 0.74 -0.85
N SER A 139 13.18 1.12 -0.57
CA SER A 139 12.81 2.43 -0.03
C SER A 139 12.53 2.33 1.45
N LYS A 140 12.72 3.44 2.18
CA LYS A 140 12.38 3.53 3.60
C LYS A 140 11.03 4.21 3.77
N PHE A 141 10.17 3.60 4.56
CA PHE A 141 8.91 4.21 4.98
C PHE A 141 9.19 5.37 5.96
N SER A 142 8.57 6.51 5.73
CA SER A 142 8.62 7.67 6.60
C SER A 142 7.21 8.16 6.90
N LEU A 143 6.80 8.08 8.16
CA LEU A 143 5.50 8.59 8.59
C LEU A 143 5.41 10.11 8.41
N GLN A 144 6.50 10.83 8.67
CA GLN A 144 6.55 12.29 8.50
C GLN A 144 6.25 12.71 7.05
N LEU A 145 6.77 11.95 6.08
CA LEU A 145 6.50 12.23 4.66
C LEU A 145 5.06 11.90 4.29
N LEU A 146 4.48 10.82 4.82
CA LEU A 146 3.07 10.50 4.64
C LEU A 146 2.16 11.58 5.26
N ASP A 147 2.49 12.05 6.48
CA ASP A 147 1.79 13.16 7.15
C ASP A 147 1.80 14.42 6.29
N TRP A 148 2.95 14.74 5.69
CA TRP A 148 3.08 15.88 4.79
C TRP A 148 2.16 15.74 3.56
N TYR A 149 2.18 14.57 2.88
CA TYR A 149 1.28 14.31 1.76
C TYR A 149 -0.17 14.48 2.16
N ASN A 150 -0.56 13.92 3.30
CA ASN A 150 -1.93 13.98 3.76
C ASN A 150 -2.35 15.42 4.08
N ASN A 151 -1.49 16.20 4.72
CA ASN A 151 -1.75 17.63 4.98
C ASN A 151 -1.93 18.42 3.68
N GLU A 152 -1.10 18.19 2.64
CA GLU A 152 -1.27 18.87 1.36
C GLU A 152 -2.62 18.56 0.69
N TYR A 153 -3.10 17.32 0.81
CA TYR A 153 -4.44 16.96 0.31
C TYR A 153 -5.56 17.60 1.14
N LEU A 154 -5.41 17.65 2.47
CA LEU A 154 -6.39 18.28 3.36
C LEU A 154 -6.52 19.79 3.08
N LYS A 155 -5.40 20.48 2.87
CA LYS A 155 -5.40 21.93 2.56
C LYS A 155 -6.18 22.27 1.29
N GLU A 156 -6.07 21.45 0.24
CA GLU A 156 -6.73 21.71 -1.03
C GLU A 156 -8.22 21.36 -1.02
N MET A 157 -8.66 20.55 -0.07
CA MET A 157 -10.04 20.09 0.00
C MET A 157 -10.96 21.17 0.57
N ASP A 158 -12.15 21.31 0.00
CA ASP A 158 -13.17 22.22 0.55
C ASP A 158 -13.74 21.69 1.87
N SER A 159 -14.17 22.61 2.74
CA SER A 159 -14.68 22.29 4.06
C SER A 159 -15.95 21.43 4.06
N SER A 160 -16.76 21.49 3.01
CA SER A 160 -17.97 20.67 2.89
C SER A 160 -17.61 19.20 2.63
N THR A 161 -16.62 18.95 1.80
CA THR A 161 -16.10 17.61 1.53
C THR A 161 -15.40 17.06 2.79
N LEU A 162 -14.62 17.89 3.49
CA LEU A 162 -13.96 17.50 4.75
C LEU A 162 -14.96 17.09 5.82
N LEU A 163 -16.06 17.84 6.00
CA LEU A 163 -17.12 17.50 6.96
C LEU A 163 -17.76 16.14 6.65
N LYS A 164 -18.02 15.85 5.37
CA LYS A 164 -18.53 14.53 4.97
C LYS A 164 -17.55 13.41 5.33
N LEU A 165 -16.25 13.58 5.03
CA LEU A 165 -15.24 12.58 5.35
C LEU A 165 -15.07 12.40 6.86
N LEU A 166 -15.13 13.48 7.64
CA LEU A 166 -15.12 13.42 9.11
C LEU A 166 -16.31 12.61 9.62
N SER A 167 -17.51 12.84 9.09
CA SER A 167 -18.70 12.05 9.41
C SER A 167 -18.55 10.57 9.04
N GLU A 168 -17.95 10.25 7.88
CA GLU A 168 -17.72 8.87 7.43
C GLU A 168 -16.77 8.08 8.32
N ILE A 169 -15.76 8.72 8.92
CA ILE A 169 -14.87 8.07 9.89
C ILE A 169 -15.42 8.01 11.31
N GLY A 170 -16.65 8.52 11.50
CA GLY A 170 -17.38 8.42 12.76
C GLY A 170 -17.04 9.49 13.79
N THR A 171 -16.56 10.66 13.35
CA THR A 171 -16.31 11.79 14.26
C THR A 171 -17.62 12.41 14.77
N ASN A 172 -17.55 13.03 15.95
CA ASN A 172 -18.70 13.67 16.61
C ASN A 172 -18.81 15.17 16.33
N ILE A 173 -18.27 15.65 15.21
CA ILE A 173 -18.33 17.06 14.86
C ILE A 173 -19.79 17.46 14.54
N ASN A 174 -20.32 18.44 15.27
CA ASN A 174 -21.63 18.98 14.99
C ASN A 174 -21.63 19.89 13.77
N GLU A 175 -22.14 19.40 12.65
CA GLU A 175 -22.20 20.13 11.38
C GLU A 175 -23.04 21.42 11.46
N ASN A 176 -23.98 21.51 12.44
CA ASN A 176 -24.79 22.71 12.67
C ASN A 176 -24.10 23.76 13.56
N PHE A 177 -22.83 23.54 13.90
CA PHE A 177 -22.11 24.51 14.71
C PHE A 177 -21.88 25.81 13.94
N LYS A 178 -22.10 26.95 14.62
CA LYS A 178 -21.97 28.26 13.99
C LYS A 178 -20.57 28.44 13.39
N ASN A 179 -20.52 28.79 12.10
CA ASN A 179 -19.28 29.01 11.35
C ASN A 179 -18.37 27.76 11.23
N ILE A 180 -18.96 26.54 11.23
CA ILE A 180 -18.22 25.28 11.17
C ILE A 180 -17.24 25.23 9.99
N HIS A 181 -17.66 25.66 8.79
CA HIS A 181 -16.81 25.69 7.61
C HIS A 181 -15.56 26.56 7.81
N GLY A 182 -15.70 27.76 8.37
CA GLY A 182 -14.56 28.62 8.64
C GLY A 182 -13.60 28.04 9.67
N ILE A 183 -14.11 27.32 10.68
CA ILE A 183 -13.28 26.63 11.67
C ILE A 183 -12.52 25.48 11.01
N ILE A 184 -13.17 24.63 10.22
CA ILE A 184 -12.54 23.52 9.51
C ILE A 184 -11.45 24.05 8.55
N ASP A 185 -11.70 25.16 7.83
CA ASP A 185 -10.71 25.76 6.93
C ASP A 185 -9.45 26.27 7.66
N VAL A 186 -9.57 26.66 8.92
CA VAL A 186 -8.40 27.00 9.75
C VAL A 186 -7.70 25.74 10.24
N LEU A 187 -8.44 24.76 10.77
CA LEU A 187 -7.88 23.57 11.39
C LEU A 187 -7.14 22.67 10.38
N LYS A 188 -7.64 22.56 9.15
CA LYS A 188 -7.03 21.73 8.10
C LYS A 188 -5.61 22.16 7.72
N VAL A 189 -5.23 23.43 7.94
CA VAL A 189 -3.91 23.95 7.54
C VAL A 189 -2.77 23.29 8.31
N GLY A 190 -2.99 22.98 9.58
CA GLY A 190 -1.98 22.35 10.45
C GLY A 190 -2.18 20.85 10.68
N ALA A 191 -3.32 20.30 10.30
CA ALA A 191 -3.68 18.94 10.60
C ALA A 191 -2.97 17.93 9.66
N LYS A 192 -2.48 16.85 10.21
CA LYS A 192 -1.87 15.74 9.46
C LYS A 192 -2.90 14.71 9.05
N SER A 193 -4.05 14.62 9.73
CA SER A 193 -5.12 13.67 9.45
C SER A 193 -6.49 14.24 9.80
N LEU A 194 -7.55 13.56 9.36
CA LEU A 194 -8.91 13.93 9.75
C LEU A 194 -9.13 13.80 11.27
N LYS A 195 -8.48 12.86 11.93
CA LYS A 195 -8.53 12.74 13.40
C LYS A 195 -7.92 13.95 14.10
N GLU A 196 -6.82 14.48 13.61
CA GLU A 196 -6.24 15.70 14.20
C GLU A 196 -7.15 16.92 14.02
N ILE A 197 -7.93 16.96 12.93
CA ILE A 197 -8.97 18.00 12.78
C ILE A 197 -10.03 17.84 13.87
N GLU A 198 -10.53 16.63 14.12
CA GLU A 198 -11.51 16.37 15.19
C GLU A 198 -10.97 16.72 16.56
N GLU A 199 -9.77 16.26 16.90
CA GLU A 199 -9.13 16.55 18.19
C GLU A 199 -8.93 18.06 18.40
N SER A 200 -8.53 18.77 17.34
CA SER A 200 -8.35 20.22 17.38
C SER A 200 -9.67 20.95 17.52
N PHE A 201 -10.73 20.44 16.88
CA PHE A 201 -12.09 20.97 17.02
C PHE A 201 -12.61 20.79 18.45
N ASP A 202 -12.40 19.63 19.06
CA ASP A 202 -12.76 19.36 20.45
C ASP A 202 -12.03 20.28 21.43
N MET A 203 -10.75 20.54 21.18
CA MET A 203 -10.00 21.53 22.00
C MET A 203 -10.55 22.95 21.83
N PHE A 204 -10.96 23.33 20.62
CA PHE A 204 -11.57 24.63 20.35
C PHE A 204 -12.90 24.82 21.09
N LEU A 205 -13.69 23.75 21.25
CA LEU A 205 -14.96 23.78 21.98
C LEU A 205 -14.80 23.82 23.50
N LYS A 206 -13.70 23.30 24.03
CA LYS A 206 -13.41 23.35 25.47
C LYS A 206 -12.98 24.77 25.82
N SER A 207 -13.90 25.57 26.34
CA SER A 207 -13.53 26.86 26.94
C SER A 207 -12.39 26.67 27.94
N PRO A 208 -11.36 27.54 27.94
CA PRO A 208 -10.38 27.48 28.99
C PRO A 208 -11.10 27.64 30.32
N SER A 209 -10.99 26.65 31.20
CA SER A 209 -11.41 26.81 32.59
C SER A 209 -10.50 27.89 33.23
N ILE A 210 -11.07 29.07 33.41
CA ILE A 210 -10.46 30.16 34.13
C ILE A 210 -10.53 29.86 35.63
#